data_3b425b19d97bbc3b15fb6076572e77d1
#
_entry.id   3b425b19d97bbc3b15fb6076572e77d1
#
_cell.length_a   1.000
_cell.length_b   1.000
_cell.length_c   1.000
_cell.angle_alpha   90.00
_cell.angle_beta   90.00
_cell.angle_gamma   90.00
#
_symmetry.space_group_name_H-M   'P 1'
#
loop_
_entity.id
_entity.type
_entity.pdbx_description
1 polymer ?
#
loop_
_entity_poly.entity_id
_entity_poly.type
_entity_poly.pdbx_seq_one_letter_code
_entity_poly.pdbx_strand_id
1 'polypeptide(L)'
;CSAVFLQNVITYTGTSYLSSDQAIREAELYYTQLEANLQERINNMESEEPGHDEYRYDIGPIEHDPFILISYLSAKYEEFTFEQVKPELDALFAEQYHLTTEAVNETVTETATVRVGESLGQVVTSGYCNCPICGGIWSGGPTASGAYPTANHTLAVDASNPFVPMGTKVVMNGVEYTVEDTGAFARYGVQYDVYYDSHAAASAHGHQTWECYLADDNGSNEVEVTRTRDVDVLNVTLNSGNLMSI
;
A
#
# COMPACT_ATOMS: atom_id res chain seq x y z
N CYS A 1 -2.07 13.65 -30.12
CA CYS A 1 -2.83 14.89 -29.86
C CYS A 1 -1.94 16.11 -29.56
N SER A 2 -0.67 15.93 -29.19
CA SER A 2 0.24 17.03 -28.78
C SER A 2 0.66 17.99 -29.89
N ALA A 3 0.68 17.55 -31.15
CA ALA A 3 1.17 18.37 -32.27
C ALA A 3 0.22 19.50 -32.70
N VAL A 4 -1.07 19.38 -32.42
CA VAL A 4 -2.07 20.38 -32.84
C VAL A 4 -2.14 21.58 -31.88
N PHE A 5 -1.80 21.36 -30.59
CA PHE A 5 -1.80 22.42 -29.59
C PHE A 5 -0.68 23.44 -29.80
N LEU A 6 0.51 22.97 -30.22
CA LEU A 6 1.69 23.79 -30.47
C LEU A 6 1.50 24.81 -31.61
N GLN A 7 0.70 24.49 -32.64
CA GLN A 7 0.50 25.37 -33.77
C GLN A 7 -0.37 26.59 -33.44
N ASN A 8 -1.29 26.49 -32.49
CA ASN A 8 -2.20 27.59 -32.16
C ASN A 8 -1.62 28.59 -31.14
N VAL A 9 -0.74 28.15 -30.27
CA VAL A 9 -0.08 29.02 -29.25
C VAL A 9 0.92 29.98 -29.92
N ILE A 10 1.64 29.52 -30.93
CA ILE A 10 2.71 30.28 -31.60
C ILE A 10 2.19 31.49 -32.34
N THR A 11 0.96 31.49 -32.84
CA THR A 11 0.42 32.59 -33.64
C THR A 11 0.03 33.82 -32.85
N TYR A 12 -0.21 33.68 -31.53
CA TYR A 12 -0.65 34.78 -30.67
C TYR A 12 0.46 35.44 -29.85
N THR A 13 1.58 34.74 -29.61
CA THR A 13 2.67 35.26 -28.74
C THR A 13 3.69 36.12 -29.47
N GLY A 14 3.86 35.96 -30.78
CA GLY A 14 4.93 36.58 -31.56
C GLY A 14 4.85 38.11 -31.72
N THR A 15 3.79 38.79 -31.30
CA THR A 15 3.64 40.23 -31.51
C THR A 15 3.82 41.11 -30.27
N SER A 16 4.03 40.51 -29.09
CA SER A 16 4.04 41.25 -27.83
C SER A 16 5.35 41.15 -27.02
N TYR A 17 6.24 40.24 -27.37
CA TYR A 17 7.48 40.00 -26.64
C TYR A 17 8.71 40.47 -27.45
N LEU A 18 9.75 40.94 -26.73
CA LEU A 18 11.01 41.43 -27.34
C LEU A 18 11.90 40.30 -27.84
N SER A 19 11.80 39.13 -27.18
CA SER A 19 12.58 37.95 -27.57
C SER A 19 12.14 37.37 -28.92
N SER A 20 13.06 36.73 -29.61
CA SER A 20 12.77 36.10 -30.90
C SER A 20 11.75 34.98 -30.78
N ASP A 21 10.94 34.76 -31.82
CA ASP A 21 9.98 33.65 -31.89
C ASP A 21 10.68 32.28 -31.67
N GLN A 22 11.95 32.16 -32.07
CA GLN A 22 12.73 30.95 -31.87
C GLN A 22 13.03 30.73 -30.39
N ALA A 23 13.52 31.73 -29.66
CA ALA A 23 13.84 31.61 -28.23
C ALA A 23 12.59 31.33 -27.39
N ILE A 24 11.46 31.97 -27.70
CA ILE A 24 10.17 31.71 -27.06
C ILE A 24 9.73 30.25 -27.28
N ARG A 25 9.82 29.77 -28.51
CA ARG A 25 9.44 28.42 -28.87
C ARG A 25 10.35 27.36 -28.24
N GLU A 26 11.65 27.60 -28.18
CA GLU A 26 12.62 26.69 -27.56
C GLU A 26 12.38 26.60 -26.05
N ALA A 27 12.09 27.71 -25.38
CA ALA A 27 11.75 27.73 -23.95
C ALA A 27 10.47 26.93 -23.63
N GLU A 28 9.42 27.15 -24.42
CA GLU A 28 8.13 26.48 -24.32
C GLU A 28 8.25 24.96 -24.56
N LEU A 29 8.92 24.57 -25.65
CA LEU A 29 9.16 23.17 -25.96
C LEU A 29 9.97 22.46 -24.87
N TYR A 30 10.96 23.14 -24.32
CA TYR A 30 11.77 22.59 -23.24
C TYR A 30 10.93 22.33 -21.98
N TYR A 31 10.10 23.30 -21.57
CA TYR A 31 9.25 23.14 -20.39
C TYR A 31 8.22 22.01 -20.58
N THR A 32 7.58 21.97 -21.75
CA THR A 32 6.69 20.87 -22.15
C THR A 32 7.40 19.51 -22.12
N GLN A 33 8.68 19.47 -22.51
CA GLN A 33 9.46 18.22 -22.46
C GLN A 33 9.76 17.79 -21.02
N LEU A 34 10.03 18.74 -20.11
CA LEU A 34 10.19 18.41 -18.67
C LEU A 34 8.92 17.81 -18.09
N GLU A 35 7.75 18.38 -18.44
CA GLU A 35 6.44 17.83 -18.04
C GLU A 35 6.18 16.45 -18.61
N ALA A 36 6.51 16.23 -19.89
CA ALA A 36 6.39 14.92 -20.53
C ALA A 36 7.28 13.86 -19.86
N ASN A 37 8.52 14.22 -19.51
CA ASN A 37 9.46 13.35 -18.82
C ASN A 37 8.96 13.01 -17.40
N LEU A 38 8.37 13.98 -16.69
CA LEU A 38 7.76 13.74 -15.38
C LEU A 38 6.59 12.77 -15.48
N GLN A 39 5.71 12.96 -16.47
CA GLN A 39 4.59 12.05 -16.72
C GLN A 39 5.07 10.64 -17.06
N GLU A 40 6.12 10.53 -17.89
CA GLU A 40 6.71 9.23 -18.24
C GLU A 40 7.29 8.53 -17.00
N ARG A 41 7.99 9.26 -16.12
CA ARG A 41 8.49 8.72 -14.87
C ARG A 41 7.37 8.20 -13.97
N ILE A 42 6.26 8.95 -13.84
CA ILE A 42 5.10 8.50 -13.07
C ILE A 42 4.49 7.24 -13.68
N ASN A 43 4.36 7.18 -15.00
CA ASN A 43 3.82 6.01 -15.70
C ASN A 43 4.70 4.76 -15.56
N ASN A 44 6.00 4.95 -15.34
CA ASN A 44 6.97 3.88 -15.18
C ASN A 44 7.29 3.54 -13.71
N MET A 45 6.58 4.15 -12.76
CA MET A 45 6.88 4.05 -11.32
C MET A 45 6.98 2.60 -10.83
N GLU A 46 6.07 1.73 -11.25
CA GLU A 46 6.09 0.30 -10.89
C GLU A 46 7.33 -0.44 -11.39
N SER A 47 7.97 0.06 -12.45
CA SER A 47 9.21 -0.48 -12.98
C SER A 47 10.45 0.16 -12.35
N GLU A 48 10.36 1.42 -11.92
CA GLU A 48 11.44 2.16 -11.27
C GLU A 48 11.58 1.80 -9.79
N GLU A 49 10.45 1.58 -9.12
CA GLU A 49 10.35 1.19 -7.70
C GLU A 49 9.60 -0.15 -7.59
N PRO A 50 10.21 -1.28 -8.00
CA PRO A 50 9.53 -2.57 -8.02
C PRO A 50 9.48 -3.21 -6.63
N GLY A 51 8.50 -4.10 -6.43
CA GLY A 51 8.47 -4.98 -5.26
C GLY A 51 7.41 -4.64 -4.23
N HIS A 52 6.60 -3.64 -4.47
CA HIS A 52 5.45 -3.30 -3.63
C HIS A 52 4.22 -4.12 -4.07
N ASP A 53 3.34 -4.43 -3.10
CA ASP A 53 2.10 -5.16 -3.38
C ASP A 53 1.06 -4.28 -4.05
N GLU A 54 1.06 -2.99 -3.74
CA GLU A 54 0.10 -2.02 -4.25
C GLU A 54 0.78 -0.66 -4.50
N TYR A 55 0.34 0.04 -5.55
CA TYR A 55 0.79 1.38 -5.90
C TYR A 55 -0.42 2.31 -5.89
N ARG A 56 -0.36 3.37 -5.08
CA ARG A 56 -1.43 4.38 -4.99
C ARG A 56 -0.93 5.70 -5.48
N TYR A 57 -1.67 6.30 -6.41
CA TYR A 57 -1.28 7.54 -7.07
C TYR A 57 -2.22 8.68 -6.67
N ASP A 58 -1.65 9.75 -6.14
CA ASP A 58 -2.30 11.04 -5.91
C ASP A 58 -1.54 12.09 -6.75
N ILE A 59 -1.99 12.28 -7.98
CA ILE A 59 -1.26 13.03 -9.00
C ILE A 59 -2.01 14.32 -9.33
N GLY A 60 -1.41 15.45 -8.96
CA GLY A 60 -1.84 16.76 -9.40
C GLY A 60 -1.67 16.96 -10.91
N PRO A 61 -2.26 18.01 -11.50
CA PRO A 61 -2.16 18.29 -12.94
C PRO A 61 -0.70 18.56 -13.34
N ILE A 62 -0.30 18.01 -14.51
CA ILE A 62 1.00 18.25 -15.12
C ILE A 62 0.74 19.10 -16.36
N GLU A 63 0.62 20.38 -16.14
CA GLU A 63 0.36 21.38 -17.20
C GLU A 63 0.80 22.76 -16.72
N HIS A 64 1.21 23.60 -17.65
CA HIS A 64 1.47 25.01 -17.39
C HIS A 64 0.72 25.87 -18.41
N ASP A 65 0.59 27.17 -18.09
CA ASP A 65 0.09 28.17 -19.04
C ASP A 65 1.27 28.80 -19.79
N PRO A 66 1.40 28.58 -21.10
CA PRO A 66 2.48 29.14 -21.92
C PRO A 66 2.59 30.67 -21.83
N PHE A 67 1.45 31.36 -21.71
CA PHE A 67 1.44 32.83 -21.62
C PHE A 67 2.02 33.31 -20.28
N ILE A 68 1.73 32.60 -19.19
CA ILE A 68 2.27 32.91 -17.87
C ILE A 68 3.77 32.67 -17.88
N LEU A 69 4.25 31.52 -18.37
CA LEU A 69 5.66 31.19 -18.45
C LEU A 69 6.45 32.22 -19.26
N ILE A 70 6.00 32.54 -20.47
CA ILE A 70 6.71 33.49 -21.35
C ILE A 70 6.61 34.92 -20.83
N SER A 71 5.49 35.31 -20.20
CA SER A 71 5.35 36.60 -19.54
C SER A 71 6.32 36.78 -18.38
N TYR A 72 6.47 35.73 -17.54
CA TYR A 72 7.44 35.72 -16.45
C TYR A 72 8.88 35.90 -16.96
N LEU A 73 9.28 35.11 -17.96
CA LEU A 73 10.62 35.19 -18.54
C LEU A 73 10.88 36.56 -19.16
N SER A 74 9.90 37.13 -19.87
CA SER A 74 10.01 38.45 -20.49
C SER A 74 10.07 39.57 -19.46
N ALA A 75 9.34 39.46 -18.35
CA ALA A 75 9.41 40.42 -17.26
C ALA A 75 10.76 40.39 -16.53
N LYS A 76 11.39 39.24 -16.43
CA LYS A 76 12.67 39.04 -15.73
C LYS A 76 13.89 39.39 -16.57
N TYR A 77 13.86 39.03 -17.85
CA TYR A 77 15.03 39.13 -18.74
C TYR A 77 14.86 40.15 -19.88
N GLU A 78 13.68 40.74 -20.08
CA GLU A 78 13.29 41.61 -21.20
C GLU A 78 13.39 40.87 -22.53
N GLU A 79 14.59 40.81 -23.12
CA GLU A 79 14.93 39.98 -24.26
C GLU A 79 15.84 38.84 -23.81
N PHE A 80 15.53 37.60 -24.23
CA PHE A 80 16.30 36.43 -23.83
C PHE A 80 16.60 35.48 -24.97
N THR A 81 17.63 34.66 -24.77
CA THR A 81 17.90 33.45 -25.56
C THR A 81 17.53 32.20 -24.70
N PHE A 82 17.31 31.08 -25.36
CA PHE A 82 17.00 29.83 -24.66
C PHE A 82 18.08 29.45 -23.63
N GLU A 83 19.35 29.54 -24.03
CA GLU A 83 20.48 29.21 -23.15
C GLU A 83 20.52 30.05 -21.84
N GLN A 84 20.09 31.30 -21.91
CA GLN A 84 20.01 32.19 -20.76
C GLN A 84 18.91 31.78 -19.79
N VAL A 85 17.76 31.34 -20.30
CA VAL A 85 16.58 31.05 -19.47
C VAL A 85 16.47 29.59 -19.07
N LYS A 86 17.23 28.68 -19.71
CA LYS A 86 17.19 27.24 -19.40
C LYS A 86 17.38 26.94 -17.91
N PRO A 87 18.36 27.51 -17.17
CA PRO A 87 18.49 27.27 -15.73
C PRO A 87 17.29 27.77 -14.92
N GLU A 88 16.65 28.83 -15.37
CA GLU A 88 15.43 29.36 -14.75
C GLU A 88 14.24 28.42 -14.98
N LEU A 89 14.10 27.89 -16.18
CA LEU A 89 13.06 26.90 -16.50
C LEU A 89 13.21 25.66 -15.62
N ASP A 90 14.43 25.17 -15.43
CA ASP A 90 14.73 24.04 -14.53
C ASP A 90 14.35 24.37 -13.07
N ALA A 91 14.63 25.60 -12.60
CA ALA A 91 14.27 26.03 -11.25
C ALA A 91 12.76 26.17 -11.07
N LEU A 92 12.07 26.80 -12.01
CA LEU A 92 10.61 26.93 -12.00
C LEU A 92 9.93 25.55 -12.01
N PHE A 93 10.43 24.64 -12.82
CA PHE A 93 9.91 23.28 -12.89
C PHE A 93 10.06 22.55 -11.54
N ALA A 94 11.23 22.65 -10.91
CA ALA A 94 11.49 22.06 -9.60
C ALA A 94 10.63 22.66 -8.50
N GLU A 95 10.24 23.95 -8.61
CA GLU A 95 9.36 24.62 -7.66
C GLU A 95 7.88 24.30 -7.92
N GLN A 96 7.50 24.12 -9.19
CA GLN A 96 6.13 23.79 -9.57
C GLN A 96 5.75 22.34 -9.27
N TYR A 97 6.66 21.40 -9.46
CA TYR A 97 6.36 19.97 -9.39
C TYR A 97 7.18 19.25 -8.31
N HIS A 98 6.49 18.71 -7.32
CA HIS A 98 7.12 17.94 -6.24
C HIS A 98 6.58 16.50 -6.27
N LEU A 99 7.35 15.60 -6.89
CA LEU A 99 7.07 14.16 -6.89
C LEU A 99 7.74 13.52 -5.67
N THR A 100 6.93 12.85 -4.85
CA THR A 100 7.40 12.08 -3.67
C THR A 100 6.86 10.67 -3.69
N THR A 101 7.62 9.74 -3.15
CA THR A 101 7.23 8.36 -2.94
C THR A 101 7.37 8.02 -1.45
N GLU A 102 6.42 7.28 -0.89
CA GLU A 102 6.43 6.80 0.48
C GLU A 102 5.94 5.36 0.54
N ALA A 103 6.81 4.45 1.00
CA ALA A 103 6.44 3.06 1.24
C ALA A 103 5.86 2.92 2.65
N VAL A 104 4.67 2.33 2.76
CA VAL A 104 3.98 2.07 4.02
C VAL A 104 3.50 0.63 4.07
N ASN A 105 3.59 0.01 5.25
CA ASN A 105 3.00 -1.29 5.50
C ASN A 105 1.63 -1.08 6.14
N GLU A 106 0.60 -1.61 5.52
CA GLU A 106 -0.79 -1.56 6.00
C GLU A 106 -1.31 -2.98 6.20
N THR A 107 -2.12 -3.17 7.25
CA THR A 107 -2.87 -4.41 7.42
C THR A 107 -4.26 -4.21 6.83
N VAL A 108 -4.56 -4.94 5.76
CA VAL A 108 -5.89 -4.90 5.12
C VAL A 108 -6.71 -6.12 5.53
N THR A 109 -8.01 -5.90 5.72
CA THR A 109 -8.97 -6.96 6.03
C THR A 109 -9.87 -7.16 4.82
N GLU A 110 -9.94 -8.40 4.36
CA GLU A 110 -10.76 -8.78 3.20
C GLU A 110 -11.66 -9.97 3.53
N THR A 111 -12.80 -10.06 2.85
CA THR A 111 -13.67 -11.23 2.89
C THR A 111 -13.33 -12.14 1.71
N ALA A 112 -13.04 -13.39 2.00
CA ALA A 112 -12.74 -14.41 1.01
C ALA A 112 -13.69 -15.60 1.14
N THR A 113 -14.05 -16.23 0.03
CA THR A 113 -14.76 -17.50 0.05
C THR A 113 -13.74 -18.64 0.07
N VAL A 114 -13.83 -19.51 1.08
CA VAL A 114 -12.96 -20.67 1.21
C VAL A 114 -13.79 -21.95 1.14
N ARG A 115 -13.16 -23.00 0.61
CA ARG A 115 -13.76 -24.34 0.62
C ARG A 115 -13.44 -25.03 1.93
N VAL A 116 -14.44 -25.67 2.50
CA VAL A 116 -14.29 -26.44 3.72
C VAL A 116 -14.63 -27.90 3.47
N GLY A 117 -13.85 -28.77 4.10
CA GLY A 117 -14.02 -30.21 4.06
C GLY A 117 -14.86 -30.71 5.23
N GLU A 118 -14.28 -31.63 6.01
CA GLU A 118 -14.95 -32.30 7.12
C GLU A 118 -15.23 -31.35 8.28
N SER A 119 -16.42 -31.45 8.88
CA SER A 119 -16.71 -30.82 10.16
C SER A 119 -16.00 -31.58 11.28
N LEU A 120 -15.25 -30.86 12.11
CA LEU A 120 -14.64 -31.36 13.33
C LEU A 120 -15.57 -31.23 14.53
N GLY A 121 -16.80 -30.74 14.30
CA GLY A 121 -17.82 -30.52 15.31
C GLY A 121 -17.61 -29.26 16.14
N GLN A 122 -18.25 -29.26 17.32
CA GLN A 122 -18.12 -28.14 18.26
C GLN A 122 -16.81 -28.27 19.05
N VAL A 123 -16.01 -27.24 19.06
CA VAL A 123 -14.73 -27.15 19.79
C VAL A 123 -14.78 -26.04 20.79
N VAL A 124 -14.15 -26.27 21.93
CA VAL A 124 -13.96 -25.24 22.98
C VAL A 124 -12.66 -24.52 22.72
N THR A 125 -12.73 -23.20 22.66
CA THR A 125 -11.58 -22.33 22.43
C THR A 125 -11.32 -21.45 23.65
N SER A 126 -10.05 -21.11 23.90
CA SER A 126 -9.58 -20.05 24.79
C SER A 126 -8.79 -19.01 24.00
N GLY A 127 -8.35 -17.94 24.65
CA GLY A 127 -7.58 -16.88 24.04
C GLY A 127 -6.22 -16.66 24.70
N TYR A 128 -5.19 -16.44 23.91
CA TYR A 128 -3.86 -16.08 24.40
C TYR A 128 -3.24 -14.92 23.60
N CYS A 129 -2.19 -14.31 24.13
CA CYS A 129 -1.38 -13.32 23.47
C CYS A 129 0.10 -13.52 23.78
N ASN A 130 0.97 -12.86 23.04
CA ASN A 130 2.42 -12.99 23.19
C ASN A 130 3.01 -12.12 24.35
N CYS A 131 2.25 -11.95 25.43
CA CYS A 131 2.67 -11.19 26.62
C CYS A 131 3.22 -12.11 27.72
N PRO A 132 3.96 -11.58 28.71
CA PRO A 132 4.51 -12.38 29.82
C PRO A 132 3.48 -13.10 30.65
N ILE A 133 2.23 -12.66 30.73
CA ILE A 133 1.15 -13.30 31.46
C ILE A 133 0.69 -14.59 30.77
N CYS A 134 0.52 -14.53 29.41
CA CYS A 134 0.08 -15.70 28.65
C CYS A 134 1.26 -16.60 28.25
N GLY A 135 2.36 -16.03 27.74
CA GLY A 135 3.50 -16.77 27.21
C GLY A 135 4.60 -17.09 28.20
N GLY A 136 4.59 -16.47 29.40
CA GLY A 136 5.64 -16.68 30.42
C GLY A 136 7.03 -16.39 29.84
N ILE A 137 7.92 -17.39 29.94
CA ILE A 137 9.32 -17.30 29.43
C ILE A 137 9.42 -17.26 27.91
N TRP A 138 8.36 -17.63 27.20
CA TRP A 138 8.30 -17.64 25.71
C TRP A 138 7.71 -16.36 25.14
N SER A 139 7.32 -15.40 25.99
CA SER A 139 6.68 -14.15 25.56
C SER A 139 7.59 -13.34 24.63
N GLY A 140 7.00 -12.73 23.60
CA GLY A 140 7.70 -11.94 22.60
C GLY A 140 8.48 -12.76 21.57
N GLY A 141 8.49 -14.09 21.70
CA GLY A 141 9.14 -15.01 20.80
C GLY A 141 8.23 -15.53 19.68
N PRO A 142 8.80 -16.34 18.77
CA PRO A 142 8.03 -17.05 17.76
C PRO A 142 7.21 -18.18 18.38
N THR A 143 6.21 -18.66 17.63
CA THR A 143 5.41 -19.86 17.93
C THR A 143 6.24 -21.14 17.84
N ALA A 144 5.64 -22.27 18.21
CA ALA A 144 6.27 -23.58 18.10
C ALA A 144 6.66 -23.96 16.65
N SER A 145 6.00 -23.40 15.64
CA SER A 145 6.37 -23.55 14.22
C SER A 145 7.55 -22.71 13.78
N GLY A 146 7.93 -21.70 14.57
CA GLY A 146 8.95 -20.71 14.25
C GLY A 146 8.41 -19.43 13.61
N ALA A 147 7.13 -19.37 13.26
CA ALA A 147 6.47 -18.16 12.80
C ALA A 147 6.18 -17.20 13.95
N TYR A 148 6.08 -15.90 13.73
CA TYR A 148 5.53 -14.98 14.71
C TYR A 148 4.02 -15.04 14.70
N PRO A 149 3.36 -15.08 15.89
CA PRO A 149 1.91 -15.23 15.95
C PRO A 149 1.19 -13.98 15.44
N THR A 150 0.10 -14.19 14.72
CA THR A 150 -0.73 -13.14 14.10
C THR A 150 -2.21 -13.35 14.47
N ALA A 151 -2.90 -12.30 14.88
CA ALA A 151 -4.33 -12.36 15.17
C ALA A 151 -5.14 -12.70 13.90
N ASN A 152 -6.26 -13.41 14.09
CA ASN A 152 -7.10 -13.96 13.02
C ASN A 152 -6.36 -14.93 12.05
N HIS A 153 -5.28 -15.52 12.51
CA HIS A 153 -4.49 -16.49 11.76
C HIS A 153 -3.93 -17.60 12.65
N THR A 154 -3.23 -17.25 13.72
CA THR A 154 -2.49 -18.21 14.53
C THR A 154 -3.38 -18.90 15.55
N LEU A 155 -3.25 -20.21 15.62
CA LEU A 155 -3.95 -21.11 16.54
C LEU A 155 -2.95 -22.00 17.25
N ALA A 156 -3.15 -22.21 18.55
CA ALA A 156 -2.38 -23.18 19.32
C ALA A 156 -3.20 -24.42 19.61
N VAL A 157 -2.52 -25.58 19.65
CA VAL A 157 -3.05 -26.87 20.14
C VAL A 157 -2.31 -27.29 21.39
N ASP A 158 -2.89 -28.21 22.18
CA ASP A 158 -2.17 -28.74 23.36
C ASP A 158 -0.97 -29.58 22.89
N ALA A 159 0.20 -29.30 23.46
CA ALA A 159 1.44 -29.97 23.09
C ALA A 159 1.46 -31.48 23.44
N SER A 160 0.72 -31.88 24.48
CA SER A 160 0.67 -33.27 24.93
C SER A 160 -0.42 -34.10 24.29
N ASN A 161 -1.49 -33.42 23.80
CA ASN A 161 -2.65 -34.07 23.19
C ASN A 161 -3.25 -33.13 22.12
N PRO A 162 -2.57 -32.91 21.01
CA PRO A 162 -3.06 -32.01 19.96
C PRO A 162 -4.34 -32.55 19.32
N PHE A 163 -5.34 -31.67 19.23
CA PHE A 163 -6.63 -32.01 18.61
C PHE A 163 -6.49 -32.29 17.09
N VAL A 164 -5.62 -31.54 16.44
CA VAL A 164 -5.18 -31.73 15.06
C VAL A 164 -3.66 -31.53 14.96
N PRO A 165 -2.98 -32.05 13.93
CA PRO A 165 -1.56 -31.83 13.72
C PRO A 165 -1.18 -30.35 13.50
N MET A 166 0.08 -30.02 13.82
CA MET A 166 0.69 -28.73 13.46
C MET A 166 0.61 -28.49 11.95
N GLY A 167 0.34 -27.26 11.55
CA GLY A 167 0.16 -26.87 10.15
C GLY A 167 -1.25 -27.13 9.58
N THR A 168 -2.14 -27.74 10.35
CA THR A 168 -3.55 -27.92 9.93
C THR A 168 -4.23 -26.56 9.85
N LYS A 169 -4.99 -26.35 8.79
CA LYS A 169 -5.85 -25.18 8.62
C LYS A 169 -7.28 -25.52 8.95
N VAL A 170 -7.92 -24.67 9.74
CA VAL A 170 -9.33 -24.84 10.15
C VAL A 170 -10.08 -23.52 9.99
N VAL A 171 -11.38 -23.64 9.76
CA VAL A 171 -12.30 -22.51 9.71
C VAL A 171 -13.20 -22.53 10.93
N MET A 172 -13.19 -21.45 11.70
CA MET A 172 -14.03 -21.26 12.88
C MET A 172 -14.47 -19.80 12.95
N ASN A 173 -15.72 -19.56 13.35
CA ASN A 173 -16.26 -18.21 13.57
C ASN A 173 -15.94 -17.20 12.44
N GLY A 174 -16.04 -17.65 11.18
CA GLY A 174 -15.77 -16.82 10.00
C GLY A 174 -14.30 -16.47 9.76
N VAL A 175 -13.35 -17.17 10.39
CA VAL A 175 -11.90 -16.96 10.22
C VAL A 175 -11.23 -18.30 9.87
N GLU A 176 -10.29 -18.25 8.93
CA GLU A 176 -9.38 -19.36 8.64
C GLU A 176 -8.13 -19.24 9.52
N TYR A 177 -7.92 -20.23 10.36
CA TYR A 177 -6.76 -20.31 11.25
C TYR A 177 -5.78 -21.37 10.78
N THR A 178 -4.51 -21.16 11.10
CA THR A 178 -3.44 -22.15 10.94
C THR A 178 -2.90 -22.56 12.31
N VAL A 179 -2.78 -23.86 12.55
CA VAL A 179 -2.17 -24.39 13.77
C VAL A 179 -0.66 -24.23 13.70
N GLU A 180 -0.13 -23.23 14.39
CA GLU A 180 1.28 -22.83 14.36
C GLU A 180 1.94 -22.86 15.73
N ASP A 181 1.15 -22.98 16.79
CA ASP A 181 1.65 -22.89 18.16
C ASP A 181 1.18 -24.06 19.04
N THR A 182 1.80 -24.17 20.20
CA THR A 182 1.45 -25.17 21.21
C THR A 182 1.38 -24.57 22.59
N GLY A 183 0.44 -25.08 23.40
CA GLY A 183 0.29 -24.72 24.82
C GLY A 183 0.09 -25.93 25.72
N ALA A 184 -0.27 -25.71 26.98
CA ALA A 184 -0.53 -26.75 27.98
C ALA A 184 -1.92 -26.55 28.60
N PHE A 185 -2.96 -26.79 27.84
CA PHE A 185 -4.34 -26.45 28.22
C PHE A 185 -5.36 -27.60 28.09
N ALA A 186 -4.97 -28.79 27.64
CA ALA A 186 -5.87 -29.95 27.51
C ALA A 186 -6.65 -30.24 28.79
N ARG A 187 -6.05 -30.01 29.97
CA ARG A 187 -6.68 -30.19 31.29
C ARG A 187 -7.90 -29.30 31.54
N TYR A 188 -8.08 -28.24 30.73
CA TYR A 188 -9.21 -27.32 30.85
C TYR A 188 -10.35 -27.64 29.87
N GLY A 189 -10.24 -28.74 29.10
CA GLY A 189 -11.23 -29.12 28.11
C GLY A 189 -11.24 -28.25 26.87
N VAL A 190 -10.16 -27.51 26.64
CA VAL A 190 -9.96 -26.62 25.50
C VAL A 190 -9.26 -27.38 24.37
N GLN A 191 -9.78 -27.29 23.15
CA GLN A 191 -9.18 -27.90 21.96
C GLN A 191 -8.19 -26.96 21.27
N TYR A 192 -8.51 -25.66 21.25
CA TYR A 192 -7.69 -24.64 20.63
C TYR A 192 -7.52 -23.41 21.52
N ASP A 193 -6.35 -22.78 21.42
CA ASP A 193 -6.09 -21.47 22.01
C ASP A 193 -5.86 -20.47 20.88
N VAL A 194 -6.71 -19.43 20.81
CA VAL A 194 -6.75 -18.46 19.71
C VAL A 194 -5.84 -17.28 20.04
N TYR A 195 -4.95 -16.94 19.13
CA TYR A 195 -4.07 -15.82 19.32
C TYR A 195 -4.75 -14.47 19.13
N TYR A 196 -4.41 -13.51 20.01
CA TYR A 196 -4.81 -12.10 19.99
C TYR A 196 -3.61 -11.19 20.18
N ASP A 197 -3.60 -10.02 19.56
CA ASP A 197 -2.50 -9.06 19.65
C ASP A 197 -2.40 -8.37 21.02
N SER A 198 -3.42 -8.49 21.87
CA SER A 198 -3.40 -7.89 23.21
C SER A 198 -3.94 -8.83 24.29
N HIS A 199 -3.42 -8.65 25.52
CA HIS A 199 -3.91 -9.38 26.68
C HIS A 199 -5.39 -9.09 26.97
N ALA A 200 -5.85 -7.87 26.74
CA ALA A 200 -7.24 -7.49 26.94
C ALA A 200 -8.18 -8.26 25.99
N ALA A 201 -7.80 -8.37 24.70
CA ALA A 201 -8.58 -9.12 23.71
C ALA A 201 -8.57 -10.63 24.01
N ALA A 202 -7.40 -11.20 24.36
CA ALA A 202 -7.27 -12.60 24.77
C ALA A 202 -8.13 -12.91 26.00
N SER A 203 -8.11 -12.04 27.01
CA SER A 203 -8.93 -12.20 28.22
C SER A 203 -10.43 -12.04 27.96
N ALA A 204 -10.81 -11.15 27.04
CA ALA A 204 -12.20 -10.93 26.65
C ALA A 204 -12.79 -12.13 25.89
N HIS A 205 -11.95 -12.91 25.18
CA HIS A 205 -12.36 -14.14 24.54
C HIS A 205 -12.95 -15.15 25.55
N GLY A 206 -12.31 -15.30 26.70
CA GLY A 206 -12.70 -16.28 27.71
C GLY A 206 -12.67 -17.72 27.15
N HIS A 207 -13.74 -18.49 27.42
CA HIS A 207 -13.99 -19.80 26.81
C HIS A 207 -15.21 -19.68 25.92
N GLN A 208 -15.06 -20.04 24.64
CA GLN A 208 -16.15 -20.04 23.65
C GLN A 208 -16.26 -21.41 22.98
N THR A 209 -17.44 -21.73 22.47
CA THR A 209 -17.68 -22.95 21.71
C THR A 209 -18.03 -22.59 20.30
N TRP A 210 -17.21 -23.02 19.35
CA TRP A 210 -17.37 -22.72 17.93
C TRP A 210 -17.51 -24.00 17.10
N GLU A 211 -18.26 -23.92 16.00
CA GLU A 211 -18.25 -24.93 14.95
C GLU A 211 -16.90 -24.85 14.21
N CYS A 212 -16.27 -26.00 14.01
CA CYS A 212 -14.96 -26.10 13.40
C CYS A 212 -14.99 -26.99 12.15
N TYR A 213 -14.39 -26.52 11.07
CA TYR A 213 -14.24 -27.26 9.82
C TYR A 213 -12.78 -27.32 9.42
N LEU A 214 -12.36 -28.42 8.77
CA LEU A 214 -11.08 -28.41 8.05
C LEU A 214 -11.17 -27.48 6.86
N ALA A 215 -10.20 -26.58 6.68
CA ALA A 215 -10.01 -25.87 5.42
C ALA A 215 -9.45 -26.86 4.40
N ASP A 216 -10.14 -27.04 3.27
CA ASP A 216 -9.80 -28.00 2.22
C ASP A 216 -10.15 -27.42 0.84
N ASP A 217 -9.15 -27.21 0.00
CA ASP A 217 -9.31 -26.66 -1.35
C ASP A 217 -10.20 -27.53 -2.25
N ASN A 218 -10.34 -28.82 -1.92
CA ASN A 218 -11.23 -29.76 -2.60
C ASN A 218 -12.57 -29.98 -1.87
N GLY A 219 -12.84 -29.21 -0.80
CA GLY A 219 -14.05 -29.29 -0.02
C GLY A 219 -15.31 -29.01 -0.85
N SER A 220 -16.44 -29.56 -0.42
CA SER A 220 -17.73 -29.45 -1.11
C SER A 220 -18.56 -28.25 -0.68
N ASN A 221 -18.24 -27.65 0.46
CA ASN A 221 -18.95 -26.50 1.02
C ASN A 221 -18.08 -25.25 0.92
N GLU A 222 -18.72 -24.11 0.71
CA GLU A 222 -18.05 -22.79 0.66
C GLU A 222 -18.54 -21.96 1.84
N VAL A 223 -17.61 -21.30 2.53
CA VAL A 223 -17.89 -20.36 3.62
C VAL A 223 -17.13 -19.07 3.39
N GLU A 224 -17.72 -17.96 3.82
CA GLU A 224 -17.04 -16.68 3.83
C GLU A 224 -16.18 -16.57 5.11
N VAL A 225 -14.93 -16.17 4.91
CA VAL A 225 -13.99 -15.92 6.01
C VAL A 225 -13.41 -14.52 5.88
N THR A 226 -13.12 -13.93 7.01
CA THR A 226 -12.38 -12.68 7.08
C THR A 226 -10.89 -13.01 7.22
N ARG A 227 -10.08 -12.44 6.33
CA ARG A 227 -8.62 -12.56 6.34
C ARG A 227 -7.98 -11.21 6.53
N THR A 228 -6.90 -11.18 7.28
CA THR A 228 -6.02 -10.03 7.36
C THR A 228 -4.71 -10.39 6.68
N ARG A 229 -4.17 -9.46 5.90
CA ARG A 229 -2.83 -9.57 5.32
C ARG A 229 -2.12 -8.23 5.40
N ASP A 230 -0.84 -8.29 5.57
CA ASP A 230 0.00 -7.11 5.45
C ASP A 230 0.24 -6.84 3.96
N VAL A 231 0.17 -5.58 3.60
CA VAL A 231 0.32 -5.07 2.23
C VAL A 231 1.37 -3.99 2.27
N ASP A 232 2.41 -4.14 1.46
CA ASP A 232 3.39 -3.11 1.24
C ASP A 232 2.90 -2.19 0.11
N VAL A 233 2.59 -0.95 0.47
CA VAL A 233 1.97 0.06 -0.42
C VAL A 233 2.98 1.14 -0.72
N LEU A 234 3.21 1.44 -2.00
CA LEU A 234 3.93 2.64 -2.41
C LEU A 234 2.93 3.75 -2.74
N ASN A 235 2.91 4.80 -1.93
CA ASN A 235 2.17 6.02 -2.22
C ASN A 235 3.04 6.93 -3.10
N VAL A 236 2.53 7.28 -4.27
CA VAL A 236 3.16 8.19 -5.24
C VAL A 236 2.35 9.47 -5.27
N THR A 237 2.93 10.56 -4.82
CA THR A 237 2.25 11.85 -4.73
C THR A 237 2.95 12.89 -5.58
N LEU A 238 2.22 13.55 -6.47
CA LEU A 238 2.66 14.72 -7.18
C LEU A 238 1.89 15.95 -6.70
N ASN A 239 2.58 16.84 -6.00
CA ASN A 239 2.07 18.17 -5.71
C ASN A 239 2.46 19.13 -6.84
N SER A 240 1.45 19.73 -7.48
CA SER A 240 1.63 20.71 -8.55
C SER A 240 1.29 22.10 -8.06
N GLY A 241 2.24 23.02 -8.10
CA GLY A 241 2.06 24.43 -7.83
C GLY A 241 1.53 25.17 -9.07
N ASN A 242 1.06 26.40 -8.87
CA ASN A 242 0.70 27.30 -9.96
C ASN A 242 1.85 28.28 -10.21
N LEU A 243 2.34 28.40 -11.44
CA LEU A 243 3.36 29.36 -11.84
C LEU A 243 3.03 30.81 -11.45
N MET A 244 1.75 31.18 -11.29
CA MET A 244 1.33 32.49 -10.82
C MET A 244 1.58 32.71 -9.31
N SER A 245 1.89 31.66 -8.57
CA SER A 245 2.08 31.70 -7.11
C SER A 245 3.56 31.71 -6.70
N ILE A 246 4.44 31.57 -7.69
CA ILE A 246 5.89 31.59 -7.59
C ILE A 246 6.39 33.00 -7.96
#